data_8427d4d00db61a538cd0bc7828bc1aa8
#
_entry.id   8427d4d00db61a538cd0bc7828bc1aa8
#
_cell.length_a   1.000
_cell.length_b   1.000
_cell.length_c   1.000
_cell.angle_alpha   90.00
_cell.angle_beta   90.00
_cell.angle_gamma   90.00
#
_symmetry.space_group_name_H-M   'P 1'
#
loop_
_entity.id
_entity.type
_entity.pdbx_description
1 polymer ?
#
loop_
_entity_poly.entity_id
_entity_poly.type
_entity_poly.pdbx_seq_one_letter_code
_entity_poly.pdbx_strand_id
1 'polypeptide(L)'
;MRIAALVKRIFIQIIRDKRTMALLFVAPLLVLTLMNYVFDGKTIEPTLGIVAGDQQLIEKMRKADIEVKEYAKVSDREDTILGDELDGLLQVSDTKSTLTLLNNDPSLTKSLEMKVKQVYGQEVQAQMLGPAKTPSNASTQDIMKTEYVYGSSDTEIFDTINPVLVGFFVFFFVFLIAGIGLLNERTTGTLDRLLTTPIRRGEVVAAYLIGYGILALIQTIIIVLFSINVLDMVLVGSMWNVILINVVIALVALSLGILLSSFASSEFQMIQFIPLVIVPQVF
;
A
#
# COMPACT_ATOMS: atom_id res chain seq x y z
N MET A 1 -4.48 10.78 39.23
CA MET A 1 -3.55 11.91 39.24
C MET A 1 -2.11 11.52 38.84
N ARG A 2 -1.52 10.42 39.36
CA ARG A 2 -0.14 10.03 39.10
C ARG A 2 0.15 9.69 37.63
N ILE A 3 -0.68 8.84 37.01
CA ILE A 3 -0.55 8.46 35.58
C ILE A 3 -0.62 9.70 34.67
N ALA A 4 -1.57 10.60 34.90
CA ALA A 4 -1.68 11.84 34.11
C ALA A 4 -0.44 12.74 34.21
N ALA A 5 0.19 12.81 35.36
CA ALA A 5 1.44 13.57 35.54
C ALA A 5 2.60 12.92 34.78
N LEU A 6 2.70 11.59 34.78
CA LEU A 6 3.69 10.85 33.99
C LEU A 6 3.46 11.00 32.49
N VAL A 7 2.21 10.87 32.03
CA VAL A 7 1.86 11.10 30.61
C VAL A 7 2.23 12.50 30.17
N LYS A 8 1.89 13.53 30.97
CA LYS A 8 2.27 14.91 30.68
C LYS A 8 3.80 15.08 30.58
N ARG A 9 4.54 14.43 31.48
CA ARG A 9 6.02 14.45 31.46
C ARG A 9 6.56 13.84 30.17
N ILE A 10 6.12 12.63 29.81
CA ILE A 10 6.52 11.92 28.60
C ILE A 10 6.22 12.78 27.36
N PHE A 11 5.05 13.37 27.29
CA PHE A 11 4.64 14.24 26.19
C PHE A 11 5.55 15.46 26.04
N ILE A 12 5.83 16.16 27.14
CA ILE A 12 6.73 17.33 27.14
C ILE A 12 8.16 16.91 26.76
N GLN A 13 8.64 15.77 27.22
CA GLN A 13 9.97 15.25 26.91
C GLN A 13 10.12 14.99 25.42
N ILE A 14 9.15 14.33 24.78
CA ILE A 14 9.18 14.02 23.35
C ILE A 14 9.05 15.29 22.50
N ILE A 15 8.14 16.21 22.84
CA ILE A 15 8.01 17.49 22.11
C ILE A 15 9.30 18.33 22.16
N ARG A 16 10.05 18.24 23.25
CA ARG A 16 11.35 18.94 23.36
C ARG A 16 12.48 18.28 22.59
N ASP A 17 12.36 17.00 22.32
CA ASP A 17 13.32 16.26 21.50
C ASP A 17 12.97 16.38 20.02
N LYS A 18 13.58 17.39 19.37
CA LYS A 18 13.37 17.66 17.94
C LYS A 18 13.75 16.50 17.03
N ARG A 19 14.73 15.65 17.44
CA ARG A 19 15.17 14.49 16.64
C ARG A 19 14.10 13.40 16.65
N THR A 20 13.60 13.06 17.83
CA THR A 20 12.51 12.08 17.98
C THR A 20 11.24 12.57 17.29
N MET A 21 10.90 13.86 17.39
CA MET A 21 9.76 14.44 16.67
C MET A 21 9.92 14.37 15.14
N ALA A 22 11.10 14.69 14.62
CA ALA A 22 11.38 14.57 13.19
C ALA A 22 11.27 13.12 12.71
N LEU A 23 11.85 12.18 13.45
CA LEU A 23 11.75 10.74 13.15
C LEU A 23 10.30 10.25 13.19
N LEU A 24 9.50 10.71 14.15
CA LEU A 24 8.12 10.26 14.31
C LEU A 24 7.21 10.77 13.18
N PHE A 25 7.32 12.04 12.81
CA PHE A 25 6.39 12.69 11.91
C PHE A 25 6.94 12.92 10.50
N VAL A 26 8.20 13.35 10.37
CA VAL A 26 8.76 13.72 9.06
C VAL A 26 9.31 12.52 8.30
N ALA A 27 9.99 11.59 9.00
CA ALA A 27 10.61 10.46 8.33
C ALA A 27 9.61 9.56 7.59
N PRO A 28 8.45 9.14 8.18
CA PRO A 28 7.47 8.34 7.44
C PRO A 28 6.91 9.08 6.22
N LEU A 29 6.63 10.38 6.33
CA LEU A 29 6.11 11.17 5.21
C LEU A 29 7.14 11.28 4.07
N LEU A 30 8.40 11.51 4.41
CA LEU A 30 9.49 11.58 3.44
C LEU A 30 9.66 10.24 2.71
N VAL A 31 9.65 9.12 3.46
CA VAL A 31 9.82 7.80 2.85
C VAL A 31 8.62 7.44 1.97
N LEU A 32 7.38 7.74 2.39
CA LEU A 32 6.18 7.52 1.57
C LEU A 32 6.24 8.35 0.28
N THR A 33 6.66 9.62 0.36
CA THR A 33 6.85 10.47 -0.83
C THR A 33 7.92 9.92 -1.77
N LEU A 34 9.04 9.44 -1.21
CA LEU A 34 10.12 8.84 -2.00
C LEU A 34 9.64 7.55 -2.68
N MET A 35 8.90 6.70 -1.95
CA MET A 35 8.33 5.47 -2.50
C MET A 35 7.33 5.75 -3.61
N ASN A 36 6.42 6.72 -3.43
CA ASN A 36 5.51 7.16 -4.49
C ASN A 36 6.30 7.52 -5.77
N TYR A 37 7.36 8.32 -5.64
CA TYR A 37 8.19 8.71 -6.79
C TYR A 37 8.96 7.55 -7.45
N VAL A 38 9.36 6.55 -6.67
CA VAL A 38 10.14 5.39 -7.18
C VAL A 38 9.25 4.38 -7.88
N PHE A 39 8.02 4.17 -7.39
CA PHE A 39 7.10 3.17 -7.96
C PHE A 39 6.37 3.65 -9.22
N ASP A 40 6.52 4.89 -9.61
CA ASP A 40 5.90 5.50 -10.80
C ASP A 40 6.52 5.04 -12.15
N GLY A 41 7.18 3.88 -12.21
CA GLY A 41 7.76 3.46 -13.48
C GLY A 41 8.50 2.14 -13.59
N LYS A 42 7.81 0.99 -13.71
CA LYS A 42 8.42 -0.24 -14.26
C LYS A 42 7.43 -1.06 -15.09
N THR A 43 7.82 -1.39 -16.32
CA THR A 43 7.09 -2.23 -17.28
C THR A 43 7.52 -3.70 -17.11
N ILE A 44 6.57 -4.58 -16.83
CA ILE A 44 6.69 -6.05 -16.93
C ILE A 44 5.83 -6.49 -18.12
N GLU A 45 6.18 -7.59 -18.81
CA GLU A 45 5.37 -8.11 -19.91
C GLU A 45 4.04 -8.68 -19.36
N PRO A 46 2.89 -8.14 -19.79
CA PRO A 46 1.58 -8.56 -19.27
C PRO A 46 1.08 -9.84 -19.93
N THR A 47 0.34 -10.66 -19.17
CA THR A 47 -0.33 -11.88 -19.62
C THR A 47 -1.81 -11.61 -19.92
N LEU A 48 -2.22 -11.83 -21.18
CA LEU A 48 -3.58 -11.60 -21.66
C LEU A 48 -4.27 -12.91 -22.07
N GLY A 49 -5.42 -13.19 -21.47
CA GLY A 49 -6.34 -14.21 -21.99
C GLY A 49 -7.14 -13.68 -23.17
N ILE A 50 -7.29 -14.45 -24.25
CA ILE A 50 -8.15 -14.09 -25.39
C ILE A 50 -9.19 -15.18 -25.59
N VAL A 51 -10.47 -14.75 -25.62
CA VAL A 51 -11.63 -15.63 -25.90
C VAL A 51 -12.18 -15.28 -27.27
N ALA A 52 -12.35 -16.30 -28.12
CA ALA A 52 -12.87 -16.16 -29.50
C ALA A 52 -12.05 -15.19 -30.38
N GLY A 53 -10.74 -15.09 -30.14
CA GLY A 53 -9.84 -14.26 -30.96
C GLY A 53 -9.43 -14.94 -32.25
N ASP A 54 -9.26 -14.15 -33.32
CA ASP A 54 -8.68 -14.61 -34.57
C ASP A 54 -7.16 -14.78 -34.46
N GLN A 55 -6.58 -15.75 -35.18
CA GLN A 55 -5.13 -16.01 -35.12
C GLN A 55 -4.29 -14.77 -35.49
N GLN A 56 -4.79 -13.90 -36.38
CA GLN A 56 -4.09 -12.66 -36.74
C GLN A 56 -4.02 -11.67 -35.56
N LEU A 57 -5.09 -11.56 -34.79
CA LEU A 57 -5.13 -10.73 -33.59
C LEU A 57 -4.15 -11.23 -32.52
N ILE A 58 -4.16 -12.57 -32.28
CA ILE A 58 -3.25 -13.21 -31.33
C ILE A 58 -1.79 -12.98 -31.69
N GLU A 59 -1.44 -13.13 -32.98
CA GLU A 59 -0.06 -12.91 -33.44
C GLU A 59 0.39 -11.44 -33.31
N LYS A 60 -0.52 -10.49 -33.55
CA LYS A 60 -0.27 -9.06 -33.34
C LYS A 60 -0.09 -8.70 -31.86
N MET A 61 -0.88 -9.32 -30.96
CA MET A 61 -0.71 -9.13 -29.52
C MET A 61 0.64 -9.66 -29.03
N ARG A 62 1.07 -10.83 -29.49
CA ARG A 62 2.40 -11.39 -29.19
C ARG A 62 3.54 -10.49 -29.71
N LYS A 63 3.38 -9.87 -30.88
CA LYS A 63 4.35 -8.88 -31.42
C LYS A 63 4.39 -7.57 -30.65
N ALA A 64 3.38 -7.29 -29.85
CA ALA A 64 3.32 -6.12 -28.96
C ALA A 64 3.85 -6.41 -27.55
N ASP A 65 4.64 -7.49 -27.37
CA ASP A 65 5.19 -7.96 -26.09
C ASP A 65 4.08 -8.19 -25.05
N ILE A 66 3.06 -8.97 -25.45
CA ILE A 66 1.98 -9.45 -24.59
C ILE A 66 2.02 -10.98 -24.63
N GLU A 67 2.15 -11.62 -23.49
CA GLU A 67 1.99 -13.08 -23.39
C GLU A 67 0.51 -13.44 -23.55
N VAL A 68 0.16 -14.27 -24.54
CA VAL A 68 -1.24 -14.58 -24.86
C VAL A 68 -1.57 -16.03 -24.53
N LYS A 69 -2.61 -16.22 -23.69
CA LYS A 69 -3.28 -17.52 -23.45
C LYS A 69 -4.63 -17.54 -24.16
N GLU A 70 -4.89 -18.62 -24.90
CA GLU A 70 -6.09 -18.78 -25.73
C GLU A 70 -7.18 -19.60 -25.02
N TYR A 71 -8.42 -19.10 -25.04
CA TYR A 71 -9.58 -19.74 -24.44
C TYR A 71 -10.69 -19.93 -25.48
N ALA A 72 -11.22 -21.12 -25.57
CA ALA A 72 -12.37 -21.41 -26.46
C ALA A 72 -13.66 -20.80 -25.89
N LYS A 73 -13.83 -20.85 -24.57
CA LYS A 73 -14.99 -20.31 -23.85
C LYS A 73 -14.65 -20.10 -22.39
N VAL A 74 -15.16 -19.03 -21.79
CA VAL A 74 -15.00 -18.69 -20.39
C VAL A 74 -16.39 -18.57 -19.77
N SER A 75 -16.64 -19.25 -18.64
CA SER A 75 -17.92 -19.24 -17.93
C SER A 75 -18.01 -18.07 -16.96
N ASP A 76 -16.93 -17.81 -16.21
CA ASP A 76 -16.75 -16.66 -15.34
C ASP A 76 -15.41 -15.99 -15.65
N ARG A 77 -15.44 -14.67 -15.86
CA ARG A 77 -14.25 -13.90 -16.23
C ARG A 77 -13.32 -13.70 -15.05
N GLU A 78 -13.87 -13.38 -13.88
CA GLU A 78 -13.10 -13.11 -12.68
C GLU A 78 -12.40 -14.36 -12.20
N ASP A 79 -13.13 -15.49 -12.12
CA ASP A 79 -12.55 -16.77 -11.72
C ASP A 79 -11.45 -17.25 -12.68
N THR A 80 -11.58 -16.99 -13.99
CA THR A 80 -10.56 -17.36 -14.97
C THR A 80 -9.32 -16.48 -14.85
N ILE A 81 -9.50 -15.17 -14.65
CA ILE A 81 -8.38 -14.23 -14.47
C ILE A 81 -7.58 -14.60 -13.21
N LEU A 82 -8.26 -14.87 -12.10
CA LEU A 82 -7.63 -15.21 -10.83
C LEU A 82 -7.02 -16.62 -10.82
N GLY A 83 -7.68 -17.58 -11.45
CA GLY A 83 -7.25 -19.00 -11.46
C GLY A 83 -6.02 -19.24 -12.33
N ASP A 84 -5.91 -18.54 -13.45
CA ASP A 84 -4.83 -18.71 -14.43
C ASP A 84 -3.75 -17.58 -14.35
N GLU A 85 -3.82 -16.75 -13.31
CA GLU A 85 -2.88 -15.64 -13.07
C GLU A 85 -2.76 -14.70 -14.28
N LEU A 86 -3.91 -14.27 -14.86
CA LEU A 86 -3.93 -13.36 -15.99
C LEU A 86 -3.98 -11.90 -15.53
N ASP A 87 -3.30 -11.02 -16.23
CA ASP A 87 -3.42 -9.56 -16.01
C ASP A 87 -4.67 -8.99 -16.68
N GLY A 88 -5.22 -9.69 -17.67
CA GLY A 88 -6.46 -9.29 -18.31
C GLY A 88 -7.06 -10.39 -19.20
N LEU A 89 -8.34 -10.21 -19.54
CA LEU A 89 -9.08 -11.11 -20.42
C LEU A 89 -9.82 -10.29 -21.49
N LEU A 90 -9.47 -10.53 -22.75
CA LEU A 90 -10.17 -9.95 -23.90
C LEU A 90 -11.18 -10.94 -24.45
N GLN A 91 -12.44 -10.59 -24.37
CA GLN A 91 -13.52 -11.32 -25.01
C GLN A 91 -13.94 -10.61 -26.30
N VAL A 92 -13.62 -11.23 -27.42
CA VAL A 92 -13.99 -10.70 -28.75
C VAL A 92 -15.45 -11.06 -29.07
N SER A 93 -16.22 -10.06 -29.53
CA SER A 93 -17.61 -10.25 -29.95
C SER A 93 -17.92 -9.37 -31.16
N ASP A 94 -18.83 -9.83 -32.02
CA ASP A 94 -19.23 -9.12 -33.25
C ASP A 94 -19.87 -7.75 -32.99
N THR A 95 -20.47 -7.56 -31.81
CA THR A 95 -21.18 -6.33 -31.47
C THR A 95 -20.34 -5.40 -30.60
N LYS A 96 -19.72 -5.89 -29.54
CA LYS A 96 -18.90 -5.09 -28.63
C LYS A 96 -17.98 -6.01 -27.87
N SER A 97 -16.67 -5.83 -28.03
CA SER A 97 -15.67 -6.58 -27.28
C SER A 97 -15.52 -6.04 -25.86
N THR A 98 -15.20 -6.93 -24.92
CA THR A 98 -15.00 -6.55 -23.52
C THR A 98 -13.58 -6.93 -23.10
N LEU A 99 -12.85 -5.96 -22.59
CA LEU A 99 -11.55 -6.16 -21.96
C LEU A 99 -11.74 -6.09 -20.45
N THR A 100 -11.57 -7.20 -19.74
CA THR A 100 -11.59 -7.26 -18.28
C THR A 100 -10.15 -7.31 -17.79
N LEU A 101 -9.76 -6.37 -16.96
CA LEU A 101 -8.40 -6.21 -16.42
C LEU A 101 -8.36 -6.52 -14.93
N LEU A 102 -7.37 -7.27 -14.49
CA LEU A 102 -7.20 -7.60 -13.06
C LEU A 102 -6.94 -6.37 -12.22
N ASN A 103 -6.10 -5.47 -12.70
CA ASN A 103 -5.71 -4.21 -12.06
C ASN A 103 -5.09 -4.37 -10.66
N ASN A 104 -4.38 -5.47 -10.45
CA ASN A 104 -3.57 -5.69 -9.26
C ASN A 104 -2.25 -4.90 -9.31
N ASP A 105 -1.73 -4.73 -10.54
CA ASP A 105 -0.63 -3.81 -10.87
C ASP A 105 -1.13 -2.77 -11.87
N PRO A 106 -1.47 -1.54 -11.42
CA PRO A 106 -2.04 -0.51 -12.27
C PRO A 106 -1.14 -0.05 -13.42
N SER A 107 0.20 -0.04 -13.26
CA SER A 107 1.11 0.34 -14.35
C SER A 107 1.12 -0.70 -15.46
N LEU A 108 1.18 -1.98 -15.07
CA LEU A 108 1.07 -3.10 -15.99
C LEU A 108 -0.27 -3.08 -16.70
N THR A 109 -1.35 -2.85 -15.95
CA THR A 109 -2.73 -2.77 -16.45
C THR A 109 -2.91 -1.63 -17.46
N LYS A 110 -2.41 -0.42 -17.17
CA LYS A 110 -2.45 0.72 -18.12
C LYS A 110 -1.65 0.43 -19.39
N SER A 111 -0.47 -0.18 -19.25
CA SER A 111 0.35 -0.59 -20.39
C SER A 111 -0.37 -1.63 -21.24
N LEU A 112 -0.95 -2.67 -20.62
CA LEU A 112 -1.72 -3.70 -21.29
C LEU A 112 -2.95 -3.11 -21.98
N GLU A 113 -3.70 -2.26 -21.30
CA GLU A 113 -4.89 -1.59 -21.85
C GLU A 113 -4.54 -0.78 -23.10
N MET A 114 -3.48 0.04 -23.04
CA MET A 114 -3.04 0.83 -24.20
C MET A 114 -2.61 -0.04 -25.36
N LYS A 115 -1.80 -1.08 -25.11
CA LYS A 115 -1.35 -2.02 -26.14
C LYS A 115 -2.53 -2.76 -26.78
N VAL A 116 -3.44 -3.28 -25.98
CA VAL A 116 -4.64 -3.98 -26.47
C VAL A 116 -5.54 -3.07 -27.27
N LYS A 117 -5.84 -1.86 -26.79
CA LYS A 117 -6.64 -0.85 -27.52
C LYS A 117 -6.00 -0.46 -28.85
N GLN A 118 -4.67 -0.32 -28.89
CA GLN A 118 -3.94 0.03 -30.10
C GLN A 118 -4.00 -1.10 -31.13
N VAL A 119 -3.68 -2.34 -30.73
CA VAL A 119 -3.66 -3.49 -31.64
C VAL A 119 -5.06 -3.83 -32.13
N TYR A 120 -6.04 -3.88 -31.20
CA TYR A 120 -7.43 -4.19 -31.54
C TYR A 120 -8.05 -3.10 -32.41
N GLY A 121 -7.78 -1.83 -32.12
CA GLY A 121 -8.24 -0.71 -32.95
C GLY A 121 -7.71 -0.75 -34.37
N GLN A 122 -6.44 -1.11 -34.54
CA GLN A 122 -5.83 -1.32 -35.87
C GLN A 122 -6.48 -2.49 -36.64
N GLU A 123 -6.81 -3.58 -35.94
CA GLU A 123 -7.46 -4.75 -36.54
C GLU A 123 -8.88 -4.41 -37.02
N VAL A 124 -9.69 -3.79 -36.19
CA VAL A 124 -11.04 -3.35 -36.53
C VAL A 124 -11.02 -2.36 -37.68
N GLN A 125 -10.08 -1.42 -37.68
CA GLN A 125 -9.91 -0.46 -38.76
C GLN A 125 -9.50 -1.13 -40.08
N ALA A 126 -8.63 -2.14 -40.04
CA ALA A 126 -8.23 -2.90 -41.22
C ALA A 126 -9.39 -3.70 -41.81
N GLN A 127 -10.26 -4.27 -40.97
CA GLN A 127 -11.47 -4.98 -41.39
C GLN A 127 -12.55 -4.04 -41.94
N MET A 128 -12.63 -2.79 -41.46
CA MET A 128 -13.56 -1.77 -41.97
C MET A 128 -13.13 -1.12 -43.28
N LEU A 129 -11.83 -1.14 -43.60
CA LEU A 129 -11.23 -0.60 -44.83
C LEU A 129 -11.33 -1.54 -46.05
N GLY A 130 -12.09 -2.63 -46.00
CA GLY A 130 -12.49 -3.38 -47.19
C GLY A 130 -13.26 -2.45 -48.18
N PRO A 131 -13.21 -2.73 -49.50
CA PRO A 131 -13.42 -1.73 -50.59
C PRO A 131 -14.81 -1.08 -50.70
N ALA A 132 -15.62 -0.99 -49.65
CA ALA A 132 -17.00 -0.48 -49.76
C ALA A 132 -17.57 0.23 -48.54
N LYS A 133 -16.81 0.75 -47.57
CA LYS A 133 -17.45 1.55 -46.48
C LYS A 133 -16.64 2.80 -46.13
N THR A 134 -17.32 3.95 -46.16
CA THR A 134 -16.87 5.26 -45.68
C THR A 134 -16.32 5.20 -44.28
N PRO A 135 -15.19 5.89 -43.94
CA PRO A 135 -14.66 5.93 -42.58
C PRO A 135 -15.68 6.62 -41.67
N SER A 136 -16.35 5.88 -40.86
CA SER A 136 -17.08 6.40 -39.72
C SER A 136 -16.05 6.69 -38.61
N ASN A 137 -16.04 7.90 -38.07
CA ASN A 137 -15.27 8.33 -36.92
C ASN A 137 -15.75 7.64 -35.61
N ALA A 138 -15.89 6.31 -35.62
CA ALA A 138 -16.14 5.56 -34.40
C ALA A 138 -14.82 5.56 -33.57
N SER A 139 -14.84 6.30 -32.49
CA SER A 139 -13.73 6.28 -31.52
C SER A 139 -13.58 4.86 -30.96
N THR A 140 -12.35 4.41 -30.74
CA THR A 140 -12.03 3.08 -30.19
C THR A 140 -12.78 2.79 -28.88
N GLN A 141 -13.28 3.82 -28.19
CA GLN A 141 -14.09 3.70 -26.98
C GLN A 141 -15.51 3.13 -27.23
N ASP A 142 -16.06 3.26 -28.44
CA ASP A 142 -17.39 2.71 -28.77
C ASP A 142 -17.35 1.21 -29.11
N ILE A 143 -16.15 0.68 -29.44
CA ILE A 143 -15.98 -0.70 -29.95
C ILE A 143 -15.57 -1.65 -28.82
N MET A 144 -14.93 -1.16 -27.78
CA MET A 144 -14.42 -1.96 -26.66
C MET A 144 -14.84 -1.38 -25.31
N LYS A 145 -15.46 -2.21 -24.46
CA LYS A 145 -15.76 -1.89 -23.07
C LYS A 145 -14.62 -2.39 -22.20
N THR A 146 -14.02 -1.51 -21.38
CA THR A 146 -13.03 -1.89 -20.36
C THR A 146 -13.73 -2.04 -19.01
N GLU A 147 -13.49 -3.17 -18.34
CA GLU A 147 -13.97 -3.47 -16.99
C GLU A 147 -12.75 -3.79 -16.12
N TYR A 148 -12.81 -3.49 -14.82
CA TYR A 148 -11.72 -3.76 -13.88
C TYR A 148 -12.23 -4.67 -12.77
N VAL A 149 -11.46 -5.72 -12.42
CA VAL A 149 -11.74 -6.60 -11.28
C VAL A 149 -11.48 -5.84 -9.99
N TYR A 150 -10.35 -5.13 -9.91
CA TYR A 150 -10.00 -4.29 -8.77
C TYR A 150 -9.79 -2.83 -9.20
N GLY A 151 -10.28 -1.88 -8.39
CA GLY A 151 -10.04 -0.45 -8.60
C GLY A 151 -10.73 0.14 -9.83
N SER A 152 -10.03 1.02 -10.54
CA SER A 152 -10.51 1.75 -11.71
C SER A 152 -9.38 2.10 -12.68
N SER A 153 -9.70 2.76 -13.79
CA SER A 153 -8.73 3.31 -14.76
C SER A 153 -7.67 4.24 -14.17
N ASP A 154 -7.98 4.85 -13.03
CA ASP A 154 -7.16 5.90 -12.41
C ASP A 154 -6.29 5.34 -11.25
N THR A 155 -6.39 4.04 -10.96
CA THR A 155 -5.58 3.38 -9.91
C THR A 155 -4.11 3.32 -10.32
N GLU A 156 -3.20 3.61 -9.40
CA GLU A 156 -1.74 3.53 -9.56
C GLU A 156 -1.14 2.40 -8.71
N ILE A 157 0.07 1.91 -9.04
CA ILE A 157 0.78 0.89 -8.22
C ILE A 157 0.87 1.34 -6.77
N PHE A 158 1.17 2.63 -6.58
CA PHE A 158 1.31 3.21 -5.26
C PHE A 158 0.02 3.10 -4.45
N ASP A 159 -1.15 3.18 -5.08
CA ASP A 159 -2.45 3.03 -4.42
C ASP A 159 -2.64 1.65 -3.79
N THR A 160 -2.11 0.62 -4.44
CA THR A 160 -2.19 -0.77 -3.96
C THR A 160 -1.21 -1.02 -2.80
N ILE A 161 0.01 -0.47 -2.88
CA ILE A 161 1.07 -0.69 -1.89
C ILE A 161 0.97 0.28 -0.71
N ASN A 162 0.48 1.49 -0.93
CA ASN A 162 0.46 2.57 0.07
C ASN A 162 -0.25 2.19 1.37
N PRO A 163 -1.44 1.53 1.39
CA PRO A 163 -2.07 1.12 2.65
C PRO A 163 -1.18 0.21 3.50
N VAL A 164 -0.44 -0.69 2.85
CA VAL A 164 0.52 -1.59 3.52
C VAL A 164 1.71 -0.79 4.07
N LEU A 165 2.24 0.16 3.27
CA LEU A 165 3.34 1.03 3.70
C LEU A 165 2.94 1.93 4.88
N VAL A 166 1.73 2.47 4.86
CA VAL A 166 1.19 3.27 5.98
C VAL A 166 1.20 2.44 7.27
N GLY A 167 0.65 1.22 7.24
CA GLY A 167 0.65 0.31 8.39
C GLY A 167 2.06 -0.05 8.86
N PHE A 168 2.94 -0.36 7.90
CA PHE A 168 4.35 -0.67 8.18
C PHE A 168 5.07 0.50 8.87
N PHE A 169 4.93 1.73 8.36
CA PHE A 169 5.61 2.88 8.94
C PHE A 169 5.03 3.28 10.30
N VAL A 170 3.72 3.18 10.48
CA VAL A 170 3.11 3.36 11.81
C VAL A 170 3.70 2.36 12.80
N PHE A 171 3.75 1.08 12.44
CA PHE A 171 4.34 0.04 13.29
C PHE A 171 5.83 0.33 13.59
N PHE A 172 6.62 0.56 12.55
CA PHE A 172 8.06 0.74 12.65
C PHE A 172 8.46 1.91 13.57
N PHE A 173 7.89 3.08 13.31
CA PHE A 173 8.27 4.28 14.06
C PHE A 173 7.73 4.28 15.49
N VAL A 174 6.52 3.77 15.71
CA VAL A 174 5.97 3.63 17.07
C VAL A 174 6.79 2.63 17.89
N PHE A 175 7.10 1.47 17.31
CA PHE A 175 7.95 0.46 17.93
C PHE A 175 9.32 1.03 18.33
N LEU A 176 9.98 1.69 17.38
CA LEU A 176 11.34 2.23 17.57
C LEU A 176 11.36 3.32 18.64
N ILE A 177 10.45 4.28 18.58
CA ILE A 177 10.45 5.41 19.48
C ILE A 177 10.02 5.00 20.90
N ALA A 178 9.03 4.15 21.02
CA ALA A 178 8.62 3.61 22.31
C ALA A 178 9.72 2.75 22.95
N GLY A 179 10.37 1.91 22.15
CA GLY A 179 11.45 1.06 22.60
C GLY A 179 12.68 1.84 23.05
N ILE A 180 13.17 2.77 22.22
CA ILE A 180 14.32 3.63 22.56
C ILE A 180 13.98 4.55 23.72
N GLY A 181 12.77 5.12 23.75
CA GLY A 181 12.36 6.02 24.83
C GLY A 181 12.40 5.35 26.19
N LEU A 182 11.86 4.14 26.31
CA LEU A 182 11.91 3.41 27.58
C LEU A 182 13.32 2.89 27.91
N LEU A 183 14.07 2.46 26.88
CA LEU A 183 15.47 2.06 27.06
C LEU A 183 16.30 3.23 27.65
N ASN A 184 16.15 4.42 27.10
CA ASN A 184 16.89 5.61 27.58
C ASN A 184 16.52 5.95 29.02
N GLU A 185 15.28 5.81 29.44
CA GLU A 185 14.89 6.01 30.83
C GLU A 185 15.52 4.99 31.77
N ARG A 186 15.72 3.74 31.32
CA ARG A 186 16.42 2.71 32.09
C ARG A 186 17.91 2.99 32.17
N THR A 187 18.56 3.26 31.06
CA THR A 187 20.02 3.43 31.00
C THR A 187 20.50 4.71 31.65
N THR A 188 19.68 5.76 31.67
CA THR A 188 19.99 7.03 32.39
C THR A 188 19.63 6.98 33.87
N GLY A 189 19.07 5.88 34.38
CA GLY A 189 18.64 5.72 35.76
C GLY A 189 17.41 6.56 36.13
N THR A 190 16.73 7.14 35.14
CA THR A 190 15.51 7.94 35.37
C THR A 190 14.36 7.07 35.84
N LEU A 191 14.26 5.84 35.29
CA LEU A 191 13.25 4.88 35.72
C LEU A 191 13.46 4.45 37.18
N ASP A 192 14.71 4.23 37.60
CA ASP A 192 15.04 3.87 38.99
C ASP A 192 14.64 4.98 39.95
N ARG A 193 14.93 6.24 39.61
CA ARG A 193 14.50 7.42 40.41
C ARG A 193 12.96 7.52 40.49
N LEU A 194 12.23 7.19 39.43
CA LEU A 194 10.77 7.13 39.46
C LEU A 194 10.27 6.04 40.40
N LEU A 195 10.90 4.89 40.41
CA LEU A 195 10.52 3.75 41.25
C LEU A 195 10.85 3.95 42.76
N THR A 196 11.68 4.94 43.12
CA THR A 196 11.88 5.35 44.52
C THR A 196 10.71 6.20 45.04
N THR A 197 9.86 6.71 44.16
CA THR A 197 8.62 7.41 44.54
C THR A 197 7.50 6.37 44.76
N PRO A 198 6.37 6.73 45.45
CA PRO A 198 5.29 5.80 45.72
C PRO A 198 4.43 5.52 44.47
N ILE A 199 5.09 5.23 43.33
CA ILE A 199 4.48 4.88 42.03
C ILE A 199 4.63 3.39 41.81
N ARG A 200 3.56 2.73 41.38
CA ARG A 200 3.58 1.28 41.06
C ARG A 200 4.13 1.06 39.65
N ARG A 201 4.85 -0.04 39.44
CA ARG A 201 5.41 -0.41 38.10
C ARG A 201 4.35 -0.43 37.02
N GLY A 202 3.14 -0.93 37.33
CA GLY A 202 2.02 -0.91 36.38
C GLY A 202 1.52 0.49 36.01
N GLU A 203 1.61 1.47 36.93
CA GLU A 203 1.28 2.87 36.64
C GLU A 203 2.29 3.50 35.68
N VAL A 204 3.56 3.10 35.79
CA VAL A 204 4.60 3.54 34.86
C VAL A 204 4.33 2.98 33.47
N VAL A 205 4.15 1.65 33.33
CA VAL A 205 3.85 1.02 32.03
C VAL A 205 2.59 1.61 31.40
N ALA A 206 1.52 1.77 32.21
CA ALA A 206 0.28 2.39 31.71
C ALA A 206 0.50 3.84 31.22
N ALA A 207 1.35 4.62 31.92
CA ALA A 207 1.66 5.99 31.51
C ALA A 207 2.45 6.02 30.18
N TYR A 208 3.36 5.07 29.95
CA TYR A 208 4.07 4.93 28.69
C TYR A 208 3.12 4.50 27.57
N LEU A 209 2.28 3.49 27.80
CA LEU A 209 1.28 3.06 26.82
C LEU A 209 0.34 4.19 26.43
N ILE A 210 -0.15 4.98 27.38
CA ILE A 210 -1.03 6.11 27.11
C ILE A 210 -0.27 7.25 26.41
N GLY A 211 0.91 7.62 26.91
CA GLY A 211 1.69 8.73 26.38
C GLY A 211 2.14 8.52 24.95
N TYR A 212 2.78 7.39 24.68
CA TYR A 212 3.18 7.01 23.32
C TYR A 212 1.99 6.63 22.44
N GLY A 213 0.92 6.05 23.02
CA GLY A 213 -0.31 5.75 22.31
C GLY A 213 -1.00 6.98 21.74
N ILE A 214 -1.05 8.08 22.50
CA ILE A 214 -1.57 9.37 22.00
C ILE A 214 -0.72 9.89 20.84
N LEU A 215 0.61 9.82 20.93
CA LEU A 215 1.50 10.23 19.86
C LEU A 215 1.37 9.35 18.63
N ALA A 216 1.25 8.04 18.80
CA ALA A 216 1.00 7.09 17.73
C ALA A 216 -0.34 7.36 17.02
N LEU A 217 -1.38 7.73 17.77
CA LEU A 217 -2.66 8.10 17.20
C LEU A 217 -2.56 9.39 16.37
N ILE A 218 -1.86 10.40 16.87
CA ILE A 218 -1.60 11.64 16.12
C ILE A 218 -0.78 11.33 14.85
N GLN A 219 0.26 10.52 14.96
CA GLN A 219 1.09 10.08 13.83
C GLN A 219 0.23 9.37 12.78
N THR A 220 -0.59 8.40 13.19
CA THR A 220 -1.50 7.67 12.30
C THR A 220 -2.39 8.61 11.50
N ILE A 221 -3.03 9.56 12.19
CA ILE A 221 -3.91 10.54 11.55
C ILE A 221 -3.14 11.38 10.52
N ILE A 222 -1.95 11.86 10.88
CA ILE A 222 -1.11 12.65 9.98
C ILE A 222 -0.71 11.85 8.74
N ILE A 223 -0.25 10.60 8.91
CA ILE A 223 0.18 9.75 7.80
C ILE A 223 -0.99 9.44 6.88
N VAL A 224 -2.15 9.05 7.42
CA VAL A 224 -3.35 8.73 6.61
C VAL A 224 -3.84 9.96 5.86
N LEU A 225 -3.93 11.12 6.51
CA LEU A 225 -4.33 12.37 5.86
C LEU A 225 -3.33 12.79 4.76
N PHE A 226 -2.05 12.64 5.01
CA PHE A 226 -1.00 12.91 4.02
C PHE A 226 -1.11 12.00 2.81
N SER A 227 -1.29 10.70 3.01
CA SER A 227 -1.45 9.73 1.93
C SER A 227 -2.66 10.03 1.06
N ILE A 228 -3.78 10.44 1.65
CA ILE A 228 -5.00 10.75 0.89
C ILE A 228 -4.93 12.10 0.19
N ASN A 229 -4.42 13.16 0.86
CA ASN A 229 -4.52 14.53 0.34
C ASN A 229 -3.27 15.02 -0.42
N VAL A 230 -2.12 14.38 -0.22
CA VAL A 230 -0.85 14.81 -0.84
C VAL A 230 -0.34 13.78 -1.84
N LEU A 231 -0.57 12.49 -1.57
CA LEU A 231 -0.15 11.41 -2.45
C LEU A 231 -1.33 10.88 -3.29
N ASP A 232 -2.50 11.55 -3.24
CA ASP A 232 -3.72 11.25 -4.00
C ASP A 232 -4.14 9.77 -3.93
N MET A 233 -3.87 9.10 -2.79
CA MET A 233 -4.20 7.69 -2.59
C MET A 233 -5.70 7.45 -2.74
N VAL A 234 -6.06 6.51 -3.61
CA VAL A 234 -7.45 6.09 -3.80
C VAL A 234 -7.94 5.33 -2.58
N LEU A 235 -8.85 5.93 -1.83
CA LEU A 235 -9.47 5.31 -0.66
C LEU A 235 -10.73 4.54 -1.07
N VAL A 236 -10.62 3.21 -1.22
CA VAL A 236 -11.78 2.34 -1.41
C VAL A 236 -12.29 1.91 -0.03
N GLY A 237 -13.31 2.60 0.48
CA GLY A 237 -13.91 2.28 1.78
C GLY A 237 -13.90 3.42 2.80
N SER A 238 -14.05 3.08 4.08
CA SER A 238 -14.15 4.07 5.16
C SER A 238 -12.79 4.43 5.72
N MET A 239 -12.44 5.71 5.70
CA MET A 239 -11.25 6.26 6.35
C MET A 239 -11.14 5.87 7.84
N TRP A 240 -12.29 5.74 8.53
CA TRP A 240 -12.32 5.33 9.92
C TRP A 240 -11.80 3.91 10.15
N ASN A 241 -12.05 2.98 9.22
CA ASN A 241 -11.53 1.62 9.29
C ASN A 241 -10.01 1.62 9.14
N VAL A 242 -9.46 2.44 8.25
CA VAL A 242 -8.01 2.58 8.06
C VAL A 242 -7.37 3.12 9.33
N ILE A 243 -7.91 4.18 9.93
CA ILE A 243 -7.41 4.74 11.19
C ILE A 243 -7.50 3.71 12.31
N LEU A 244 -8.63 3.00 12.44
CA LEU A 244 -8.84 2.01 13.50
C LEU A 244 -7.82 0.85 13.39
N ILE A 245 -7.62 0.30 12.21
CA ILE A 245 -6.64 -0.77 11.97
C ILE A 245 -5.23 -0.27 12.34
N ASN A 246 -4.85 0.92 11.89
CA ASN A 246 -3.53 1.48 12.18
C ASN A 246 -3.34 1.78 13.68
N VAL A 247 -4.38 2.18 14.39
CA VAL A 247 -4.33 2.34 15.86
C VAL A 247 -4.10 1.00 16.55
N VAL A 248 -4.74 -0.08 16.09
CA VAL A 248 -4.49 -1.43 16.61
C VAL A 248 -3.04 -1.86 16.34
N ILE A 249 -2.54 -1.63 15.12
CA ILE A 249 -1.15 -1.89 14.74
C ILE A 249 -0.19 -1.10 15.65
N ALA A 250 -0.47 0.18 15.90
CA ALA A 250 0.33 1.03 16.77
C ALA A 250 0.36 0.53 18.22
N LEU A 251 -0.76 0.01 18.74
CA LEU A 251 -0.82 -0.58 20.09
C LEU A 251 0.03 -1.86 20.18
N VAL A 252 0.00 -2.70 19.16
CA VAL A 252 0.87 -3.89 19.07
C VAL A 252 2.34 -3.48 19.03
N ALA A 253 2.69 -2.54 18.15
CA ALA A 253 4.05 -2.00 18.02
C ALA A 253 4.58 -1.43 19.35
N LEU A 254 3.74 -0.64 20.02
CA LEU A 254 4.04 -0.04 21.31
C LEU A 254 4.30 -1.10 22.39
N SER A 255 3.44 -2.12 22.47
CA SER A 255 3.58 -3.22 23.42
C SER A 255 4.86 -4.01 23.20
N LEU A 256 5.18 -4.33 21.94
CA LEU A 256 6.41 -5.01 21.55
C LEU A 256 7.64 -4.14 21.80
N GLY A 257 7.59 -2.85 21.48
CA GLY A 257 8.67 -1.90 21.75
C GLY A 257 9.02 -1.81 23.23
N ILE A 258 8.01 -1.69 24.09
CA ILE A 258 8.18 -1.69 25.56
C ILE A 258 8.73 -3.03 26.04
N LEU A 259 8.23 -4.16 25.53
CA LEU A 259 8.70 -5.49 25.90
C LEU A 259 10.17 -5.67 25.53
N LEU A 260 10.55 -5.40 24.28
CA LEU A 260 11.91 -5.60 23.78
C LEU A 260 12.91 -4.60 24.38
N SER A 261 12.47 -3.38 24.74
CA SER A 261 13.31 -2.45 25.47
C SER A 261 13.80 -3.02 26.81
N SER A 262 13.07 -3.99 27.40
CA SER A 262 13.50 -4.64 28.65
C SER A 262 14.70 -5.57 28.47
N PHE A 263 14.94 -6.08 27.27
CA PHE A 263 16.07 -6.96 26.92
C PHE A 263 17.25 -6.19 26.32
N ALA A 264 17.00 -5.02 25.73
CA ALA A 264 18.04 -4.21 25.12
C ALA A 264 18.92 -3.53 26.17
N SER A 265 20.24 -3.47 25.90
CA SER A 265 21.23 -2.77 26.71
C SER A 265 21.71 -1.46 26.07
N SER A 266 21.44 -1.26 24.77
CA SER A 266 21.83 -0.09 24.01
C SER A 266 20.82 0.22 22.91
N GLU A 267 20.81 1.49 22.44
CA GLU A 267 19.96 1.89 21.28
C GLU A 267 20.28 1.06 20.03
N PHE A 268 21.56 0.76 19.81
CA PHE A 268 21.99 -0.07 18.68
C PHE A 268 21.38 -1.48 18.75
N GLN A 269 21.36 -2.10 19.93
CA GLN A 269 20.73 -3.41 20.13
C GLN A 269 19.20 -3.33 19.91
N MET A 270 18.57 -2.24 20.32
CA MET A 270 17.14 -2.03 20.07
C MET A 270 16.84 -1.97 18.58
N ILE A 271 17.69 -1.28 17.80
CA ILE A 271 17.58 -1.24 16.33
C ILE A 271 17.76 -2.63 15.71
N GLN A 272 18.66 -3.47 16.24
CA GLN A 272 18.85 -4.85 15.75
C GLN A 272 17.64 -5.75 15.98
N PHE A 273 16.77 -5.43 16.94
CA PHE A 273 15.52 -6.17 17.13
C PHE A 273 14.46 -5.86 16.06
N ILE A 274 14.61 -4.76 15.31
CA ILE A 274 13.66 -4.38 14.25
C ILE A 274 13.49 -5.49 13.22
N PRO A 275 14.54 -6.01 12.56
CA PRO A 275 14.38 -7.09 11.59
C PRO A 275 13.79 -8.36 12.22
N LEU A 276 14.17 -8.67 13.47
CA LEU A 276 13.67 -9.85 14.19
C LEU A 276 12.15 -9.80 14.43
N VAL A 277 11.61 -8.60 14.63
CA VAL A 277 10.18 -8.41 14.90
C VAL A 277 9.40 -8.18 13.61
N ILE A 278 9.93 -7.41 12.65
CA ILE A 278 9.20 -7.03 11.45
C ILE A 278 9.18 -8.16 10.42
N VAL A 279 10.31 -8.83 10.17
CA VAL A 279 10.38 -9.87 9.14
C VAL A 279 9.34 -10.99 9.35
N PRO A 280 9.10 -11.52 10.55
CA PRO A 280 8.06 -12.53 10.76
C PRO A 280 6.62 -12.03 10.57
N GLN A 281 6.40 -10.71 10.52
CA GLN A 281 5.05 -10.14 10.34
C GLN A 281 4.72 -9.87 8.87
N VAL A 282 5.71 -9.91 7.98
CA VAL A 282 5.55 -9.71 6.54
C VAL A 282 5.27 -11.05 5.83
N PHE A 283 5.65 -12.17 6.46
CA PHE A 283 5.43 -13.54 5.98
C PHE A 283 4.41 -14.26 6.86
#